data_0549830acd9352acab05ade53b7ac629
#
_entry.id   0549830acd9352acab05ade53b7ac629
#
_cell.length_a   1.000
_cell.length_b   1.000
_cell.length_c   1.000
_cell.angle_alpha   90.00
_cell.angle_beta   90.00
_cell.angle_gamma   90.00
#
_symmetry.space_group_name_H-M   'P 1'
#
loop_
_entity.id
_entity.type
_entity.pdbx_description
1 polymer ?
#
loop_
_entity_poly.entity_id
_entity_poly.type
_entity_poly.pdbx_seq_one_letter_code
_entity_poly.pdbx_strand_id
1 'polypeptide(L)'
;MCTELSKRYEYRRAFSEVRLLEAMRYVRLEDGVNYNFITAGDVDSTSYLKVVLNQHDLDYLLISTWVMSAEDAFQIFEWYNTGCIRKIDMYFGDIYPNQYKMEWKMIREFYEQHPEAGRVAVFSNHAKIFAGYCEVDSFWFSCQLSCNANTNPRTEQACLQVNRGPCEFYIEYFDGINSFKFDRYG
;
A
#
# COMPACT_ATOMS: atom_id res chain seq x y z
N MET A 1 7.77 22.77 8.50
CA MET A 1 7.18 21.43 8.61
C MET A 1 7.64 20.86 9.95
N CYS A 2 6.73 20.74 10.93
CA CYS A 2 7.09 20.18 12.23
C CYS A 2 6.91 18.66 12.13
N THR A 3 7.99 17.93 11.99
CA THR A 3 7.96 16.46 12.02
C THR A 3 7.70 16.04 13.47
N GLU A 4 6.51 15.59 13.78
CA GLU A 4 6.26 14.91 15.03
C GLU A 4 7.09 13.64 15.08
N LEU A 5 7.91 13.50 16.10
CA LEU A 5 8.67 12.28 16.35
C LEU A 5 7.71 11.18 16.81
N SER A 6 7.94 9.97 16.33
CA SER A 6 7.18 8.81 16.81
C SER A 6 7.34 8.63 18.31
N LYS A 7 6.24 8.38 18.99
CA LYS A 7 6.19 8.24 20.46
C LYS A 7 6.67 6.87 20.92
N ARG A 8 6.47 5.83 20.09
CA ARG A 8 6.79 4.45 20.45
C ARG A 8 7.18 3.64 19.21
N TYR A 9 8.08 2.68 19.40
CA TYR A 9 8.50 1.70 18.40
C TYR A 9 8.19 0.30 18.88
N GLU A 10 7.55 -0.50 18.04
CA GLU A 10 7.30 -1.91 18.27
C GLU A 10 7.96 -2.75 17.19
N TYR A 11 8.40 -3.95 17.54
CA TYR A 11 9.13 -4.85 16.65
C TYR A 11 8.48 -6.21 16.62
N ARG A 12 8.29 -6.76 15.42
CA ARG A 12 7.65 -8.05 15.19
C ARG A 12 8.46 -8.89 14.21
N ARG A 13 8.33 -10.21 14.35
CA ARG A 13 8.88 -11.18 13.42
C ARG A 13 7.75 -12.06 12.93
N ALA A 14 7.65 -12.26 11.60
CA ALA A 14 6.66 -13.12 10.99
C ALA A 14 7.27 -13.91 9.83
N PHE A 15 6.93 -15.18 9.74
CA PHE A 15 7.42 -16.10 8.72
C PHE A 15 6.30 -16.55 7.76
N SER A 16 5.10 -16.04 7.91
CA SER A 16 3.97 -16.18 6.99
C SER A 16 2.92 -15.13 7.28
N GLU A 17 2.04 -14.87 6.31
CA GLU A 17 0.91 -13.95 6.50
C GLU A 17 0.04 -14.33 7.70
N VAL A 18 -0.28 -15.61 7.86
CA VAL A 18 -1.05 -16.09 9.01
C VAL A 18 -0.40 -15.70 10.34
N ARG A 19 0.91 -15.86 10.44
CA ARG A 19 1.65 -15.49 11.66
C ARG A 19 1.70 -13.98 11.88
N LEU A 20 1.78 -13.19 10.81
CA LEU A 20 1.70 -11.74 10.88
C LEU A 20 0.31 -11.32 11.42
N LEU A 21 -0.75 -11.84 10.84
CA LEU A 21 -2.12 -11.53 11.25
C LEU A 21 -2.42 -12.00 12.68
N GLU A 22 -1.96 -13.18 13.08
CA GLU A 22 -2.05 -13.66 14.46
C GLU A 22 -1.32 -12.73 15.44
N ALA A 23 -0.08 -12.32 15.11
CA ALA A 23 0.72 -11.43 15.96
C ALA A 23 0.09 -10.04 16.12
N MET A 24 -0.65 -9.58 15.11
CA MET A 24 -1.30 -8.27 15.10
C MET A 24 -2.77 -8.31 15.53
N ARG A 25 -3.36 -9.48 15.70
CA ARG A 25 -4.81 -9.67 15.95
C ARG A 25 -5.36 -8.84 17.10
N TYR A 26 -4.59 -8.68 18.17
CA TYR A 26 -4.99 -7.96 19.39
C TYR A 26 -4.18 -6.68 19.60
N VAL A 27 -3.36 -6.32 18.64
CA VAL A 27 -2.57 -5.08 18.67
C VAL A 27 -3.41 -3.99 18.04
N ARG A 28 -3.84 -3.03 18.84
CA ARG A 28 -4.49 -1.83 18.32
C ARG A 28 -3.45 -0.95 17.64
N LEU A 29 -3.75 -0.51 16.43
CA LEU A 29 -2.92 0.47 15.73
C LEU A 29 -3.13 1.85 16.36
N GLU A 30 -2.11 2.35 17.05
CA GLU A 30 -2.19 3.57 17.85
C GLU A 30 -1.41 4.72 17.21
N ASP A 31 -1.97 5.93 17.25
CA ASP A 31 -1.31 7.14 16.75
C ASP A 31 0.05 7.38 17.43
N GLY A 32 1.04 7.74 16.62
CA GLY A 32 2.43 7.97 17.03
C GLY A 32 3.25 6.71 17.24
N VAL A 33 2.75 5.52 16.85
CA VAL A 33 3.47 4.24 16.97
C VAL A 33 4.04 3.80 15.61
N ASN A 34 5.27 3.32 15.63
CA ASN A 34 5.93 2.66 14.52
C ASN A 34 6.05 1.16 14.78
N TYR A 35 5.41 0.37 13.95
CA TYR A 35 5.46 -1.09 13.97
C TYR A 35 6.49 -1.57 12.94
N ASN A 36 7.60 -2.11 13.43
CA ASN A 36 8.69 -2.58 12.58
C ASN A 36 8.65 -4.10 12.46
N PHE A 37 8.72 -4.60 11.24
CA PHE A 37 8.62 -6.01 10.92
C PHE A 37 9.89 -6.51 10.22
N ILE A 38 10.31 -7.70 10.55
CA ILE A 38 11.17 -8.56 9.76
C ILE A 38 10.36 -9.80 9.42
N THR A 39 10.22 -10.09 8.15
CA THR A 39 9.44 -11.21 7.64
C THR A 39 10.29 -12.09 6.75
N ALA A 40 9.83 -13.31 6.53
CA ALA A 40 10.37 -14.25 5.58
C ALA A 40 9.25 -15.20 5.13
N GLY A 41 9.40 -15.84 3.99
CA GLY A 41 8.36 -16.73 3.46
C GLY A 41 7.22 -15.98 2.77
N ASP A 42 5.98 -16.39 3.04
CA ASP A 42 4.78 -15.93 2.33
C ASP A 42 4.18 -14.67 2.97
N VAL A 43 4.97 -13.63 3.13
CA VAL A 43 4.50 -12.30 3.56
C VAL A 43 4.85 -11.31 2.47
N ASP A 44 3.85 -10.79 1.81
CA ASP A 44 3.97 -9.73 0.80
C ASP A 44 3.52 -8.37 1.33
N SER A 45 3.55 -7.37 0.48
CA SER A 45 3.17 -6.02 0.90
C SER A 45 1.69 -5.91 1.26
N THR A 46 0.79 -6.62 0.58
CA THR A 46 -0.65 -6.57 0.83
C THR A 46 -1.03 -7.20 2.18
N SER A 47 -0.19 -8.07 2.74
CA SER A 47 -0.36 -8.60 4.09
C SER A 47 -0.42 -7.50 5.16
N TYR A 48 0.34 -6.41 4.98
CA TYR A 48 0.30 -5.25 5.90
C TYR A 48 -0.97 -4.43 5.73
N LEU A 49 -1.53 -4.35 4.51
CA LEU A 49 -2.85 -3.76 4.30
C LEU A 49 -3.95 -4.55 4.99
N LYS A 50 -3.87 -5.89 5.00
CA LYS A 50 -4.80 -6.73 5.76
C LYS A 50 -4.78 -6.41 7.27
N VAL A 51 -3.58 -6.13 7.83
CA VAL A 51 -3.46 -5.70 9.23
C VAL A 51 -4.22 -4.39 9.47
N VAL A 52 -4.11 -3.42 8.56
CA VAL A 52 -4.81 -2.14 8.64
C VAL A 52 -6.32 -2.32 8.47
N LEU A 53 -6.74 -3.01 7.40
CA LEU A 53 -8.15 -3.20 7.04
C LEU A 53 -8.93 -4.09 8.03
N ASN A 54 -8.24 -4.88 8.85
CA ASN A 54 -8.87 -5.58 9.97
C ASN A 54 -9.37 -4.63 11.08
N GLN A 55 -8.96 -3.36 11.06
CA GLN A 55 -9.29 -2.39 12.10
C GLN A 55 -9.99 -1.13 11.56
N HIS A 56 -9.72 -0.75 10.29
CA HIS A 56 -10.19 0.50 9.70
C HIS A 56 -10.56 0.30 8.24
N ASP A 57 -11.72 0.77 7.83
CA ASP A 57 -12.02 1.03 6.42
C ASP A 57 -11.31 2.32 6.00
N LEU A 58 -10.86 2.42 4.76
CA LEU A 58 -10.07 3.55 4.30
C LEU A 58 -10.86 4.45 3.35
N ASP A 59 -10.83 5.75 3.61
CA ASP A 59 -11.33 6.75 2.67
C ASP A 59 -10.41 6.90 1.46
N TYR A 60 -9.10 6.70 1.68
CA TYR A 60 -8.08 6.81 0.65
C TYR A 60 -6.92 5.85 0.89
N LEU A 61 -6.43 5.25 -0.18
CA LEU A 61 -5.21 4.44 -0.20
C LEU A 61 -4.31 4.84 -1.37
N LEU A 62 -3.07 5.17 -1.08
CA LEU A 62 -1.97 5.28 -2.02
C LEU A 62 -1.16 3.99 -2.01
N ILE A 63 -0.90 3.46 -3.19
CA ILE A 63 -0.03 2.30 -3.41
C ILE A 63 1.08 2.69 -4.36
N SER A 64 2.32 2.65 -3.90
CA SER A 64 3.51 2.76 -4.74
C SER A 64 4.26 1.44 -4.70
N THR A 65 4.53 0.87 -5.87
CA THR A 65 5.30 -0.37 -6.01
C THR A 65 6.00 -0.43 -7.35
N TRP A 66 7.08 -1.18 -7.45
CA TRP A 66 7.73 -1.39 -8.73
C TRP A 66 6.93 -2.31 -9.64
N VAL A 67 6.42 -3.42 -9.08
CA VAL A 67 5.57 -4.41 -9.75
C VAL A 67 4.50 -4.92 -8.78
N MET A 68 3.43 -5.48 -9.33
CA MET A 68 2.32 -6.08 -8.57
C MET A 68 1.88 -7.38 -9.25
N SER A 69 1.52 -8.39 -8.48
CA SER A 69 0.93 -9.62 -8.99
C SER A 69 -0.54 -9.44 -9.33
N ALA A 70 -1.08 -10.35 -10.13
CA ALA A 70 -2.51 -10.35 -10.44
C ALA A 70 -3.35 -10.61 -9.19
N GLU A 71 -2.90 -11.50 -8.31
CA GLU A 71 -3.56 -11.86 -7.07
C GLU A 71 -3.68 -10.65 -6.13
N ASP A 72 -2.59 -9.89 -5.96
CA ASP A 72 -2.59 -8.69 -5.12
C ASP A 72 -3.49 -7.60 -5.70
N ALA A 73 -3.42 -7.37 -7.01
CA ALA A 73 -4.30 -6.40 -7.67
C ALA A 73 -5.77 -6.79 -7.50
N PHE A 74 -6.11 -8.07 -7.71
CA PHE A 74 -7.47 -8.59 -7.53
C PHE A 74 -7.94 -8.39 -6.08
N GLN A 75 -7.11 -8.70 -5.09
CA GLN A 75 -7.45 -8.50 -3.67
C GLN A 75 -7.73 -7.02 -3.35
N ILE A 76 -6.95 -6.10 -3.92
CA ILE A 76 -7.16 -4.65 -3.72
C ILE A 76 -8.47 -4.20 -4.36
N PHE A 77 -8.81 -4.70 -5.55
CA PHE A 77 -10.07 -4.40 -6.21
C PHE A 77 -11.28 -4.95 -5.44
N GLU A 78 -11.16 -6.14 -4.85
CA GLU A 78 -12.18 -6.68 -3.96
C GLU A 78 -12.41 -5.79 -2.73
N TRP A 79 -11.37 -5.23 -2.13
CA TRP A 79 -11.52 -4.28 -1.03
C TRP A 79 -12.21 -2.98 -1.46
N TYR A 80 -11.97 -2.52 -2.68
CA TYR A 80 -12.71 -1.40 -3.25
C TYR A 80 -14.20 -1.78 -3.48
N ASN A 81 -14.46 -2.89 -4.13
CA ASN A 81 -15.82 -3.34 -4.44
C ASN A 81 -16.67 -3.61 -3.19
N THR A 82 -16.05 -4.04 -2.11
CA THR A 82 -16.71 -4.27 -0.81
C THR A 82 -16.82 -3.02 0.06
N GLY A 83 -16.24 -1.90 -0.36
CA GLY A 83 -16.29 -0.63 0.35
C GLY A 83 -15.28 -0.49 1.49
N CYS A 84 -14.38 -1.47 1.68
CA CYS A 84 -13.29 -1.36 2.65
C CYS A 84 -12.31 -0.24 2.29
N ILE A 85 -12.19 0.09 0.99
CA ILE A 85 -11.39 1.20 0.50
C ILE A 85 -12.24 1.99 -0.49
N ARG A 86 -12.35 3.31 -0.30
CA ARG A 86 -13.21 4.17 -1.13
C ARG A 86 -12.49 4.75 -2.34
N LYS A 87 -11.20 5.04 -2.19
CA LYS A 87 -10.38 5.60 -3.26
C LYS A 87 -8.99 5.03 -3.23
N ILE A 88 -8.43 4.69 -4.41
CA ILE A 88 -7.12 4.07 -4.58
C ILE A 88 -6.34 4.79 -5.66
N ASP A 89 -5.16 5.31 -5.32
CA ASP A 89 -4.19 5.79 -6.31
C ASP A 89 -3.01 4.82 -6.38
N MET A 90 -2.66 4.37 -7.60
CA MET A 90 -1.59 3.40 -7.84
C MET A 90 -0.46 3.98 -8.68
N TYR A 91 0.77 3.70 -8.26
CA TYR A 91 1.99 4.22 -8.86
C TYR A 91 3.01 3.10 -9.11
N PHE A 92 3.28 2.81 -10.38
CA PHE A 92 4.12 1.69 -10.80
C PHE A 92 5.45 2.13 -11.39
N GLY A 93 6.42 1.19 -11.37
CA GLY A 93 7.67 1.33 -12.10
C GLY A 93 7.46 1.27 -13.62
N ASP A 94 8.32 1.94 -14.37
CA ASP A 94 8.28 2.08 -15.83
C ASP A 94 8.39 0.75 -16.61
N ILE A 95 8.92 -0.30 -15.97
CA ILE A 95 8.97 -1.63 -16.58
C ILE A 95 7.64 -2.38 -16.53
N TYR A 96 6.74 -2.01 -15.62
CA TYR A 96 5.54 -2.79 -15.29
C TYR A 96 4.64 -3.04 -16.51
N PRO A 97 4.26 -2.04 -17.32
CA PRO A 97 3.41 -2.25 -18.49
C PRO A 97 3.99 -3.20 -19.53
N ASN A 98 5.32 -3.26 -19.64
CA ASN A 98 6.00 -4.06 -20.66
C ASN A 98 6.27 -5.49 -20.21
N GLN A 99 6.61 -5.69 -18.95
CA GLN A 99 6.98 -7.00 -18.41
C GLN A 99 5.78 -7.75 -17.81
N TYR A 100 4.78 -7.04 -17.31
CA TYR A 100 3.58 -7.57 -16.64
C TYR A 100 2.31 -7.17 -17.40
N LYS A 101 2.26 -7.52 -18.68
CA LYS A 101 1.22 -7.04 -19.62
C LYS A 101 -0.21 -7.42 -19.21
N MET A 102 -0.38 -8.61 -18.65
CA MET A 102 -1.72 -9.09 -18.27
C MET A 102 -2.20 -8.36 -17.01
N GLU A 103 -1.34 -8.22 -16.02
CA GLU A 103 -1.59 -7.51 -14.78
C GLU A 103 -1.85 -6.03 -15.05
N TRP A 104 -1.03 -5.42 -15.91
CA TRP A 104 -1.21 -4.03 -16.33
C TRP A 104 -2.54 -3.81 -17.05
N LYS A 105 -2.91 -4.72 -17.95
CA LYS A 105 -4.22 -4.68 -18.64
C LYS A 105 -5.35 -4.73 -17.62
N MET A 106 -5.31 -5.65 -16.66
CA MET A 106 -6.32 -5.79 -15.61
C MET A 106 -6.46 -4.50 -14.77
N ILE A 107 -5.34 -3.87 -14.40
CA ILE A 107 -5.35 -2.60 -13.65
C ILE A 107 -5.97 -1.47 -14.48
N ARG A 108 -5.61 -1.35 -15.75
CA ARG A 108 -6.21 -0.36 -16.63
C ARG A 108 -7.72 -0.55 -16.77
N GLU A 109 -8.16 -1.79 -17.05
CA GLU A 109 -9.58 -2.13 -17.18
C GLU A 109 -10.36 -1.78 -15.92
N PHE A 110 -9.78 -1.99 -14.73
CA PHE A 110 -10.39 -1.58 -13.47
C PHE A 110 -10.64 -0.06 -13.43
N TYR A 111 -9.63 0.78 -13.71
CA TYR A 111 -9.80 2.24 -13.69
C TYR A 111 -10.64 2.78 -14.84
N GLU A 112 -10.71 2.09 -15.99
CA GLU A 112 -11.63 2.42 -17.08
C GLU A 112 -13.10 2.17 -16.68
N GLN A 113 -13.36 1.11 -15.89
CA GLN A 113 -14.68 0.78 -15.37
C GLN A 113 -15.07 1.61 -14.13
N HIS A 114 -14.09 2.05 -13.35
CA HIS A 114 -14.25 2.79 -12.11
C HIS A 114 -13.42 4.08 -12.09
N PRO A 115 -13.73 5.06 -12.95
CA PRO A 115 -12.95 6.30 -13.03
C PRO A 115 -12.95 7.11 -11.73
N GLU A 116 -13.95 6.90 -10.88
CA GLU A 116 -14.07 7.52 -9.56
C GLU A 116 -13.17 6.85 -8.50
N ALA A 117 -12.71 5.61 -8.76
CA ALA A 117 -11.89 4.86 -7.80
C ALA A 117 -10.55 5.51 -7.51
N GLY A 118 -10.07 6.38 -8.41
CA GLY A 118 -8.80 7.07 -8.25
C GLY A 118 -8.04 7.15 -9.56
N ARG A 119 -6.73 7.01 -9.49
CA ARG A 119 -5.85 7.15 -10.64
C ARG A 119 -4.70 6.15 -10.63
N VAL A 120 -4.14 5.89 -11.81
CA VAL A 120 -2.95 5.06 -11.97
C VAL A 120 -1.88 5.80 -12.77
N ALA A 121 -0.61 5.67 -12.36
CA ALA A 121 0.52 6.25 -13.07
C ALA A 121 1.70 5.29 -13.17
N VAL A 122 2.49 5.48 -14.22
CA VAL A 122 3.73 4.77 -14.49
C VAL A 122 4.85 5.78 -14.72
N PHE A 123 5.94 5.63 -14.00
CA PHE A 123 7.12 6.49 -14.13
C PHE A 123 8.36 5.75 -13.60
N SER A 124 9.52 6.38 -13.60
CA SER A 124 10.73 5.79 -13.02
C SER A 124 10.60 5.70 -11.50
N ASN A 125 9.89 4.68 -11.05
CA ASN A 125 9.50 4.45 -9.67
C ASN A 125 10.03 3.12 -9.16
N HIS A 126 10.69 3.13 -8.00
CA HIS A 126 11.12 1.92 -7.29
C HIS A 126 10.69 1.96 -5.80
N ALA A 127 9.97 3.00 -5.39
CA ALA A 127 9.46 3.12 -4.03
C ALA A 127 8.38 2.08 -3.77
N LYS A 128 8.41 1.47 -2.58
CA LYS A 128 7.40 0.54 -2.11
C LYS A 128 6.79 1.11 -0.85
N ILE A 129 5.65 1.77 -1.03
CA ILE A 129 5.00 2.57 -0.01
C ILE A 129 3.50 2.38 -0.12
N PHE A 130 2.87 2.14 1.00
CA PHE A 130 1.45 2.37 1.17
C PHE A 130 1.24 3.55 2.10
N ALA A 131 0.25 4.38 1.79
CA ALA A 131 -0.18 5.45 2.68
C ALA A 131 -1.70 5.62 2.54
N GLY A 132 -2.38 5.87 3.65
CA GLY A 132 -3.82 5.98 3.61
C GLY A 132 -4.40 6.52 4.89
N TYR A 133 -5.70 6.81 4.85
CA TYR A 133 -6.40 7.35 6.00
C TYR A 133 -7.87 6.95 6.06
N CYS A 134 -8.41 7.06 7.27
CA CYS A 134 -9.83 7.09 7.58
C CYS A 134 -10.11 8.36 8.40
N GLU A 135 -10.90 9.28 7.85
CA GLU A 135 -11.20 10.56 8.50
C GLU A 135 -12.09 10.38 9.74
N VAL A 136 -13.06 9.49 9.64
CA VAL A 136 -14.01 9.22 10.73
C VAL A 136 -13.30 8.71 11.98
N ASP A 137 -12.29 7.85 11.79
CA ASP A 137 -11.50 7.29 12.90
C ASP A 137 -10.32 8.18 13.29
N SER A 138 -10.07 9.29 12.55
CA SER A 138 -8.86 10.10 12.66
C SER A 138 -7.59 9.22 12.55
N PHE A 139 -7.65 8.19 11.70
CA PHE A 139 -6.58 7.23 11.49
C PHE A 139 -5.79 7.56 10.21
N TRP A 140 -4.46 7.66 10.36
CA TRP A 140 -3.55 7.97 9.26
C TRP A 140 -2.36 7.03 9.36
N PHE A 141 -1.99 6.39 8.25
CA PHE A 141 -0.85 5.49 8.25
C PHE A 141 0.02 5.65 7.00
N SER A 142 1.27 5.27 7.13
CA SER A 142 2.15 4.94 6.02
C SER A 142 2.90 3.64 6.31
N CYS A 143 3.17 2.87 5.28
CA CYS A 143 3.96 1.64 5.39
C CYS A 143 5.09 1.69 4.35
N GLN A 144 6.33 1.71 4.84
CA GLN A 144 7.53 1.59 4.02
C GLN A 144 7.92 0.12 3.94
N LEU A 145 8.18 -0.36 2.73
CA LEU A 145 8.35 -1.77 2.43
C LEU A 145 9.65 -2.01 1.66
N SER A 146 10.29 -3.15 1.85
CA SER A 146 11.32 -3.63 0.93
C SER A 146 10.74 -4.52 -0.17
N CYS A 147 9.64 -5.23 0.11
CA CYS A 147 8.94 -6.09 -0.84
C CYS A 147 8.04 -5.31 -1.80
N ASN A 148 7.91 -5.81 -3.01
CA ASN A 148 6.88 -5.39 -3.96
C ASN A 148 5.51 -6.00 -3.58
N ALA A 149 4.45 -5.55 -4.26
CA ALA A 149 3.14 -6.19 -4.20
C ALA A 149 3.12 -7.48 -5.04
N ASN A 150 3.96 -8.43 -4.64
CA ASN A 150 4.01 -9.78 -5.20
C ASN A 150 4.64 -10.73 -4.16
N THR A 151 4.21 -11.98 -4.16
CA THR A 151 4.75 -13.00 -3.26
C THR A 151 6.22 -13.26 -3.60
N ASN A 152 7.09 -13.10 -2.60
CA ASN A 152 8.51 -13.33 -2.75
C ASN A 152 9.06 -13.95 -1.45
N PRO A 153 9.46 -15.24 -1.45
CA PRO A 153 9.91 -15.95 -0.25
C PRO A 153 11.32 -15.51 0.18
N ARG A 154 11.48 -14.24 0.48
CA ARG A 154 12.74 -13.63 0.94
C ARG A 154 12.58 -13.03 2.32
N THR A 155 13.70 -12.68 2.93
CA THR A 155 13.69 -11.83 4.11
C THR A 155 13.39 -10.41 3.67
N GLU A 156 12.29 -9.86 4.18
CA GLU A 156 11.82 -8.52 3.86
C GLU A 156 11.61 -7.72 5.15
N GLN A 157 11.66 -6.41 5.01
CA GLN A 157 11.35 -5.50 6.11
C GLN A 157 10.13 -4.64 5.79
N ALA A 158 9.42 -4.25 6.83
CA ALA A 158 8.38 -3.23 6.73
C ALA A 158 8.37 -2.34 7.97
N CYS A 159 7.98 -1.09 7.78
CA CYS A 159 7.70 -0.15 8.85
C CYS A 159 6.31 0.45 8.62
N LEU A 160 5.35 0.02 9.40
CA LEU A 160 4.00 0.60 9.46
C LEU A 160 4.00 1.70 10.52
N GLN A 161 3.79 2.93 10.10
CA GLN A 161 3.76 4.13 10.94
C GLN A 161 2.32 4.63 11.02
N VAL A 162 1.77 4.69 12.22
CA VAL A 162 0.46 5.33 12.44
C VAL A 162 0.72 6.78 12.84
N ASN A 163 0.70 7.65 11.85
CA ASN A 163 0.98 9.07 12.04
C ASN A 163 0.56 9.85 10.79
N ARG A 164 -0.10 11.00 10.99
CA ARG A 164 -0.58 11.86 9.90
C ARG A 164 0.55 12.46 9.06
N GLY A 165 1.61 12.95 9.70
CA GLY A 165 2.70 13.65 9.00
C GLY A 165 3.38 12.80 7.91
N PRO A 166 3.90 11.59 8.19
CA PRO A 166 4.44 10.70 7.16
C PRO A 166 3.43 10.31 6.09
N CYS A 167 2.17 10.10 6.44
CA CYS A 167 1.12 9.79 5.47
C CYS A 167 0.92 10.95 4.48
N GLU A 168 0.71 12.17 4.97
CA GLU A 168 0.55 13.37 4.15
C GLU A 168 1.78 13.63 3.28
N PHE A 169 3.00 13.46 3.82
CA PHE A 169 4.24 13.61 3.06
C PHE A 169 4.26 12.74 1.79
N TYR A 170 3.86 11.47 1.89
CA TYR A 170 3.83 10.59 0.72
C TYR A 170 2.70 10.96 -0.23
N ILE A 171 1.52 11.25 0.27
CA ILE A 171 0.37 11.65 -0.56
C ILE A 171 0.73 12.92 -1.35
N GLU A 172 1.24 13.96 -0.71
CA GLU A 172 1.65 15.21 -1.36
C GLU A 172 2.70 14.99 -2.46
N TYR A 173 3.71 14.14 -2.20
CA TYR A 173 4.72 13.81 -3.19
C TYR A 173 4.13 13.17 -4.44
N PHE A 174 3.32 12.14 -4.26
CA PHE A 174 2.73 11.40 -5.38
C PHE A 174 1.64 12.20 -6.08
N ASP A 175 0.90 13.06 -5.38
CA ASP A 175 -0.06 13.99 -5.99
C ASP A 175 0.61 15.00 -6.92
N GLY A 176 1.83 15.39 -6.64
CA GLY A 176 2.64 16.25 -7.48
C GLY A 176 3.12 15.60 -8.79
N ILE A 177 2.97 14.28 -8.95
CA ILE A 177 3.35 13.57 -10.18
C ILE A 177 2.27 13.77 -11.25
N ASN A 178 2.43 14.78 -12.08
CA ASN A 178 1.43 15.24 -13.06
C ASN A 178 1.44 14.46 -14.38
N SER A 179 2.33 13.49 -14.58
CA SER A 179 2.48 12.84 -15.86
C SER A 179 1.86 11.45 -15.92
N PHE A 180 0.53 11.38 -15.89
CA PHE A 180 -0.20 10.19 -16.27
C PHE A 180 -0.20 10.06 -17.79
N LYS A 181 0.86 9.57 -18.38
CA LYS A 181 0.91 9.31 -19.83
C LYS A 181 0.47 7.87 -20.06
N PHE A 182 -0.83 7.62 -20.00
CA PHE A 182 -1.43 6.41 -20.56
C PHE A 182 -1.01 6.20 -22.01
N ASP A 183 -0.80 7.29 -22.76
CA ASP A 183 -0.44 7.31 -24.19
C ASP A 183 0.92 6.69 -24.52
N ARG A 184 1.80 6.45 -23.55
CA ARG A 184 3.08 5.78 -23.79
C ARG A 184 2.99 4.25 -23.82
N TYR A 185 1.92 3.68 -23.31
CA TYR A 185 1.79 2.23 -23.05
C TYR A 185 0.45 1.66 -23.56
N GLY A 186 -0.30 2.47 -24.29
CA GLY A 186 -1.58 2.10 -24.92
C GLY A 186 -1.41 1.30 -26.19
#